data_091b562f23858eba768fe21f8a3ada0f
#
_entry.id   091b562f23858eba768fe21f8a3ada0f
#
_cell.length_a   1.000
_cell.length_b   1.000
_cell.length_c   1.000
_cell.angle_alpha   90.00
_cell.angle_beta   90.00
_cell.angle_gamma   90.00
#
_symmetry.space_group_name_H-M   'P 1'
#
loop_
_entity.id
_entity.type
_entity.pdbx_description
1 polymer ?
#
loop_
_entity_poly.entity_id
_entity_poly.type
_entity_poly.pdbx_seq_one_letter_code
_entity_poly.pdbx_strand_id
1 'polypeptide(L)'
;MNHCRKSLLVLVAALSSAFAYGSGFALYEPSAAAHALGGATLGKAVDPSANFINPATLSDITNLTVTMGFVTEHPRAKVDVSQDGVPVGHRRSLEPGLFWLPHFMMAMPLPLGFTFGLGGDAEYGLGTKYSGAWPMNWSTTETTVQGYVLTPNIAYEITKDWSVGLGLRWLYFDFEQYSKPIAPGDLSGYGMGMQQFGTLNNHLHGDNDFRSLGWQVGTRYKLLDNLAVGAVYKSAIDVHVKGDCTTSVAGYNDTLINQIDMLMPGAGKKARGAVAQGAAAANGGADAKLTLPQSITGGFNWDIAKTVHFGAAASWTEWSELDALTFHLPGPDRTTKLKWHDTWRFAFAPSWDFAEDWTWMVSYIYDMDCTDRHQASAMLPPADRHILGTGFTWRVWKGLECTLSYACIFMAGGVMETQDALGRDWRLETKSGFCHAAGFSVTYRF
;
A
#
# COMPACT_ATOMS: atom_id res chain seq x y z
N MET A 1 -2.80 20.85 -25.97
CA MET A 1 -1.79 20.75 -24.90
C MET A 1 -2.11 19.70 -23.83
N ASN A 2 -3.37 19.29 -23.64
CA ASN A 2 -3.76 18.31 -22.60
C ASN A 2 -3.47 16.84 -22.94
N HIS A 3 -3.37 16.47 -24.21
CA HIS A 3 -3.07 15.07 -24.60
C HIS A 3 -1.59 14.69 -24.43
N CYS A 4 -0.66 15.62 -24.55
CA CYS A 4 0.78 15.32 -24.41
C CYS A 4 1.23 15.17 -22.93
N ARG A 5 0.53 15.83 -21.98
CA ARG A 5 0.78 15.68 -20.54
C ARG A 5 0.32 14.33 -20.00
N LYS A 6 -0.80 13.83 -20.51
CA LYS A 6 -1.31 12.48 -20.12
C LYS A 6 -0.42 11.36 -20.65
N SER A 7 0.19 11.54 -21.84
CA SER A 7 1.00 10.48 -22.46
C SER A 7 2.38 10.25 -21.82
N LEU A 8 2.99 11.25 -21.18
CA LEU A 8 4.29 11.09 -20.52
C LEU A 8 4.13 10.48 -19.10
N LEU A 9 3.03 10.79 -18.42
CA LEU A 9 2.68 10.19 -17.11
C LEU A 9 2.09 8.79 -17.26
N VAL A 10 1.33 8.53 -18.34
CA VAL A 10 0.80 7.20 -18.66
C VAL A 10 1.90 6.19 -18.98
N LEU A 11 3.06 6.63 -19.50
CA LEU A 11 4.19 5.71 -19.76
C LEU A 11 4.89 5.26 -18.46
N VAL A 12 4.81 6.04 -17.37
CA VAL A 12 5.33 5.69 -16.04
C VAL A 12 4.27 4.95 -15.21
N ALA A 13 2.98 5.27 -15.39
CA ALA A 13 1.86 4.70 -14.62
C ALA A 13 1.34 3.36 -15.16
N ALA A 14 1.66 2.97 -16.40
CA ALA A 14 1.06 1.77 -17.03
C ALA A 14 1.62 0.42 -16.52
N LEU A 15 2.48 0.39 -15.49
CA LEU A 15 3.21 -0.82 -15.08
C LEU A 15 3.15 -1.15 -13.58
N SER A 16 2.30 -0.51 -12.77
CA SER A 16 2.42 -0.70 -11.32
C SER A 16 1.09 -0.88 -10.60
N SER A 17 0.91 -2.05 -10.03
CA SER A 17 0.00 -2.34 -8.92
C SER A 17 0.72 -3.24 -7.91
N ALA A 18 0.81 -2.80 -6.66
CA ALA A 18 1.58 -3.46 -5.62
C ALA A 18 0.69 -4.01 -4.51
N PHE A 19 1.12 -5.11 -3.90
CA PHE A 19 0.48 -5.68 -2.72
C PHE A 19 1.32 -5.40 -1.47
N ALA A 20 0.70 -4.88 -0.45
CA ALA A 20 1.27 -4.78 0.87
C ALA A 20 0.28 -5.34 1.90
N TYR A 21 0.76 -6.15 2.81
CA TYR A 21 0.05 -6.62 3.98
C TYR A 21 0.94 -6.37 5.21
N GLY A 22 0.48 -5.65 6.20
CA GLY A 22 1.23 -5.20 7.38
C GLY A 22 0.75 -3.80 7.74
N SER A 23 1.59 -2.80 7.94
CA SER A 23 1.19 -1.41 8.22
C SER A 23 0.26 -0.84 7.15
N GLY A 24 -0.98 -1.32 7.10
CA GLY A 24 -1.97 -0.95 6.11
C GLY A 24 -1.46 -1.20 4.68
N PHE A 25 -1.56 -0.18 3.84
CA PHE A 25 -1.08 -0.20 2.46
C PHE A 25 0.12 0.76 2.23
N ALA A 26 0.89 1.08 3.29
CA ALA A 26 2.14 1.84 3.15
C ALA A 26 3.29 0.96 2.65
N LEU A 27 4.10 1.52 1.75
CA LEU A 27 5.30 0.92 1.17
C LEU A 27 6.55 1.62 1.72
N TYR A 28 7.65 0.90 1.83
CA TYR A 28 8.87 1.39 2.48
C TYR A 28 10.14 1.12 1.65
N GLU A 29 10.01 0.98 0.35
CA GLU A 29 11.03 0.52 -0.59
C GLU A 29 11.50 1.59 -1.59
N PRO A 30 11.91 2.82 -1.12
CA PRO A 30 12.18 3.93 -2.02
C PRO A 30 13.41 3.76 -2.93
N SER A 31 14.30 2.80 -2.67
CA SER A 31 15.38 2.38 -3.57
C SER A 31 15.82 0.96 -3.25
N ALA A 32 16.61 0.33 -4.13
CA ALA A 32 17.14 -1.01 -3.86
C ALA A 32 18.05 -1.05 -2.62
N ALA A 33 18.83 -0.01 -2.34
CA ALA A 33 19.65 0.07 -1.13
C ALA A 33 18.79 0.25 0.13
N ALA A 34 17.81 1.15 0.09
CA ALA A 34 16.87 1.35 1.18
C ALA A 34 16.03 0.09 1.44
N HIS A 35 15.58 -0.60 0.38
CA HIS A 35 14.87 -1.88 0.47
C HIS A 35 15.74 -2.95 1.15
N ALA A 36 17.02 -3.12 0.73
CA ALA A 36 17.94 -4.08 1.35
C ALA A 36 18.19 -3.79 2.84
N LEU A 37 18.17 -2.49 3.24
CA LEU A 37 18.38 -2.04 4.61
C LEU A 37 17.08 -1.82 5.39
N GLY A 38 15.93 -2.16 4.83
CA GLY A 38 14.62 -1.99 5.48
C GLY A 38 14.31 -0.56 5.90
N GLY A 39 14.87 0.45 5.23
CA GLY A 39 14.72 1.87 5.55
C GLY A 39 15.47 2.34 6.81
N ALA A 40 16.33 1.53 7.42
CA ALA A 40 17.08 1.85 8.64
C ALA A 40 18.27 2.78 8.37
N THR A 41 18.03 3.90 7.68
CA THR A 41 19.07 4.88 7.26
C THR A 41 18.75 6.31 7.75
N LEU A 42 18.17 6.41 8.95
CA LEU A 42 17.68 7.69 9.50
C LEU A 42 18.80 8.67 9.88
N GLY A 43 19.97 8.16 10.25
CA GLY A 43 21.12 8.96 10.67
C GLY A 43 22.16 9.18 9.56
N LYS A 44 22.07 8.45 8.44
CA LYS A 44 23.09 8.50 7.37
C LYS A 44 22.46 8.13 6.02
N ALA A 45 22.60 9.00 5.03
CA ALA A 45 22.16 8.69 3.68
C ALA A 45 23.03 7.61 3.04
N VAL A 46 22.42 6.66 2.34
CA VAL A 46 23.10 5.68 1.50
C VAL A 46 23.04 6.08 0.03
N ASP A 47 21.93 6.69 -0.36
CA ASP A 47 21.66 7.24 -1.69
C ASP A 47 20.56 8.33 -1.58
N PRO A 48 20.10 8.96 -2.67
CA PRO A 48 19.02 9.95 -2.65
C PRO A 48 17.66 9.46 -2.14
N SER A 49 17.48 8.18 -1.73
CA SER A 49 16.28 7.71 -1.01
C SER A 49 16.07 8.45 0.33
N ALA A 50 17.10 9.17 0.80
CA ALA A 50 16.98 10.15 1.86
C ALA A 50 15.81 11.13 1.65
N ASN A 51 15.40 11.41 0.41
CA ASN A 51 14.21 12.20 0.08
C ASN A 51 12.94 11.65 0.75
N PHE A 52 12.83 10.34 0.95
CA PHE A 52 11.68 9.67 1.54
C PHE A 52 11.91 9.19 2.97
N ILE A 53 13.16 8.86 3.32
CA ILE A 53 13.47 8.28 4.64
C ILE A 53 13.70 9.36 5.68
N ASN A 54 14.64 10.30 5.43
CA ASN A 54 14.90 11.45 6.28
C ASN A 54 15.53 12.56 5.44
N PRO A 55 14.82 13.63 5.09
CA PRO A 55 15.34 14.68 4.23
C PRO A 55 16.56 15.41 4.84
N ALA A 56 16.75 15.36 6.17
CA ALA A 56 17.92 15.96 6.80
C ALA A 56 19.24 15.28 6.39
N THR A 57 19.20 13.99 6.05
CA THR A 57 20.39 13.23 5.64
C THR A 57 20.81 13.52 4.19
N LEU A 58 20.01 14.26 3.41
CA LEU A 58 20.44 14.77 2.10
C LEU A 58 21.72 15.62 2.20
N SER A 59 21.98 16.25 3.36
CA SER A 59 23.22 16.99 3.63
C SER A 59 24.48 16.12 3.59
N ASP A 60 24.37 14.78 3.71
CA ASP A 60 25.50 13.87 3.55
C ASP A 60 25.95 13.72 2.08
N ILE A 61 25.09 14.10 1.13
CA ILE A 61 25.34 13.96 -0.30
C ILE A 61 26.07 15.20 -0.80
N THR A 62 27.36 15.04 -1.10
CA THR A 62 28.27 16.14 -1.41
C THR A 62 28.42 16.44 -2.91
N ASN A 63 27.90 15.59 -3.77
CA ASN A 63 27.89 15.75 -5.23
C ASN A 63 26.48 15.61 -5.78
N LEU A 64 26.20 16.17 -6.95
CA LEU A 64 24.98 15.86 -7.66
C LEU A 64 24.88 14.33 -7.82
N THR A 65 23.85 13.75 -7.22
CA THR A 65 23.63 12.31 -7.22
C THR A 65 22.23 12.01 -7.72
N VAL A 66 22.12 11.05 -8.64
CA VAL A 66 20.86 10.60 -9.21
C VAL A 66 20.76 9.09 -9.01
N THR A 67 19.63 8.62 -8.52
CA THR A 67 19.30 7.20 -8.41
C THR A 67 18.00 6.93 -9.16
N MET A 68 17.98 5.88 -9.95
CA MET A 68 16.78 5.38 -10.62
C MET A 68 16.75 3.86 -10.60
N GLY A 69 15.54 3.32 -10.61
CA GLY A 69 15.36 1.88 -10.58
C GLY A 69 13.92 1.48 -10.32
N PHE A 70 13.78 0.27 -9.82
CA PHE A 70 12.49 -0.28 -9.44
C PHE A 70 12.63 -1.33 -8.34
N VAL A 71 11.55 -1.56 -7.60
CA VAL A 71 11.35 -2.77 -6.80
C VAL A 71 10.15 -3.52 -7.40
N THR A 72 10.23 -4.84 -7.44
CA THR A 72 9.11 -5.69 -7.84
C THR A 72 8.63 -6.49 -6.64
N GLU A 73 7.33 -6.70 -6.55
CA GLU A 73 6.71 -7.53 -5.53
C GLU A 73 5.87 -8.64 -6.13
N HIS A 74 5.96 -9.84 -5.55
CA HIS A 74 5.24 -11.03 -5.98
C HIS A 74 4.61 -11.72 -4.77
N PRO A 75 3.43 -11.26 -4.30
CA PRO A 75 2.75 -11.79 -3.14
C PRO A 75 2.05 -13.12 -3.44
N ARG A 76 1.97 -13.98 -2.43
CA ARG A 76 1.20 -15.20 -2.41
C ARG A 76 0.62 -15.40 -1.02
N ALA A 77 -0.68 -15.62 -0.92
CA ALA A 77 -1.33 -15.96 0.33
C ALA A 77 -2.30 -17.12 0.14
N LYS A 78 -2.47 -17.92 1.18
CA LYS A 78 -3.47 -19.00 1.28
C LYS A 78 -4.43 -18.65 2.38
N VAL A 79 -5.71 -18.68 2.05
CA VAL A 79 -6.79 -18.35 2.98
C VAL A 79 -7.80 -19.49 3.05
N ASP A 80 -8.32 -19.74 4.25
CA ASP A 80 -9.46 -20.62 4.50
C ASP A 80 -10.69 -19.75 4.77
N VAL A 81 -11.84 -20.14 4.25
CA VAL A 81 -13.09 -19.40 4.41
C VAL A 81 -14.14 -20.32 5.03
N SER A 82 -14.91 -19.82 5.98
CA SER A 82 -16.11 -20.49 6.50
C SER A 82 -17.29 -19.53 6.51
N GLN A 83 -18.47 -20.09 6.34
CA GLN A 83 -19.76 -19.43 6.44
C GLN A 83 -20.58 -20.09 7.54
N ASP A 84 -21.10 -19.31 8.49
CA ASP A 84 -21.90 -19.81 9.64
C ASP A 84 -21.18 -20.97 10.39
N GLY A 85 -19.85 -20.86 10.51
CA GLY A 85 -18.98 -21.86 11.13
C GLY A 85 -18.65 -23.09 10.26
N VAL A 86 -19.20 -23.20 9.06
CA VAL A 86 -18.96 -24.32 8.13
C VAL A 86 -17.92 -23.91 7.08
N PRO A 87 -16.84 -24.71 6.87
CA PRO A 87 -15.87 -24.43 5.82
C PRO A 87 -16.50 -24.38 4.43
N VAL A 88 -16.23 -23.32 3.66
CA VAL A 88 -16.76 -23.12 2.32
C VAL A 88 -15.67 -23.37 1.27
N GLY A 89 -15.75 -24.56 0.65
CA GLY A 89 -14.79 -24.98 -0.37
C GLY A 89 -13.43 -25.36 0.20
N HIS A 90 -12.46 -25.59 -0.71
CA HIS A 90 -11.09 -25.89 -0.35
C HIS A 90 -10.31 -24.57 -0.13
N ARG A 91 -9.14 -24.67 0.53
CA ARG A 91 -8.19 -23.58 0.69
C ARG A 91 -8.01 -22.80 -0.60
N ARG A 92 -8.15 -21.48 -0.53
CA ARG A 92 -8.03 -20.57 -1.68
C ARG A 92 -6.68 -19.88 -1.65
N SER A 93 -6.19 -19.52 -2.83
CA SER A 93 -4.99 -18.71 -2.99
C SER A 93 -5.36 -17.39 -3.65
N LEU A 94 -4.65 -16.34 -3.28
CA LEU A 94 -4.60 -15.13 -4.11
C LEU A 94 -4.01 -15.49 -5.47
N GLU A 95 -4.51 -14.87 -6.52
CA GLU A 95 -3.89 -14.98 -7.84
C GLU A 95 -2.52 -14.31 -7.79
N PRO A 96 -1.44 -14.97 -8.24
CA PRO A 96 -0.12 -14.37 -8.24
C PRO A 96 -0.09 -13.19 -9.23
N GLY A 97 0.39 -12.04 -8.77
CA GLY A 97 0.68 -10.86 -9.57
C GLY A 97 2.15 -10.49 -9.47
N LEU A 98 2.69 -9.78 -10.44
CA LEU A 98 3.99 -9.12 -10.36
C LEU A 98 3.76 -7.62 -10.43
N PHE A 99 4.16 -6.91 -9.39
CA PHE A 99 3.97 -5.47 -9.25
C PHE A 99 5.30 -4.77 -9.38
N TRP A 100 5.29 -3.61 -10.03
CA TRP A 100 6.47 -2.81 -10.31
C TRP A 100 6.36 -1.48 -9.58
N LEU A 101 7.32 -1.15 -8.75
CA LEU A 101 7.45 0.08 -7.99
C LEU A 101 8.65 0.87 -8.56
N PRO A 102 8.44 1.69 -9.60
CA PRO A 102 9.52 2.49 -10.16
C PRO A 102 9.86 3.63 -9.22
N HIS A 103 11.14 3.98 -9.13
CA HIS A 103 11.61 5.12 -8.37
C HIS A 103 12.63 5.95 -9.14
N PHE A 104 12.61 7.25 -8.89
CA PHE A 104 13.58 8.22 -9.38
C PHE A 104 13.87 9.23 -8.28
N MET A 105 15.14 9.48 -7.99
CA MET A 105 15.55 10.37 -6.94
C MET A 105 16.82 11.11 -7.32
N MET A 106 16.92 12.36 -6.88
CA MET A 106 18.14 13.16 -7.01
C MET A 106 18.41 13.95 -5.74
N ALA A 107 19.67 14.25 -5.51
CA ALA A 107 20.14 15.18 -4.51
C ALA A 107 21.22 16.08 -5.12
N MET A 108 21.09 17.38 -4.91
CA MET A 108 21.99 18.38 -5.46
C MET A 108 22.46 19.31 -4.36
N PRO A 109 23.73 19.23 -3.96
CA PRO A 109 24.32 20.18 -3.03
C PRO A 109 24.27 21.60 -3.60
N LEU A 110 23.92 22.55 -2.75
CA LEU A 110 23.83 23.97 -3.05
C LEU A 110 24.79 24.76 -2.18
N PRO A 111 25.12 26.02 -2.51
CA PRO A 111 25.94 26.89 -1.64
C PRO A 111 25.33 27.05 -0.23
N LEU A 112 26.17 27.47 0.72
CA LEU A 112 25.78 27.83 2.09
C LEU A 112 25.22 26.66 2.94
N GLY A 113 25.59 25.42 2.66
CA GLY A 113 25.17 24.25 3.45
C GLY A 113 23.74 23.73 3.11
N PHE A 114 23.15 24.19 2.02
CA PHE A 114 21.88 23.66 1.52
C PHE A 114 22.09 22.47 0.61
N THR A 115 21.13 21.55 0.61
CA THR A 115 21.02 20.46 -0.37
C THR A 115 19.57 20.36 -0.85
N PHE A 116 19.36 20.48 -2.16
CA PHE A 116 18.06 20.25 -2.78
C PHE A 116 17.90 18.77 -3.09
N GLY A 117 16.73 18.21 -2.79
CA GLY A 117 16.32 16.85 -3.14
C GLY A 117 15.03 16.84 -3.92
N LEU A 118 14.91 15.88 -4.84
CA LEU A 118 13.67 15.58 -5.53
C LEU A 118 13.53 14.06 -5.65
N GLY A 119 12.39 13.51 -5.21
CA GLY A 119 12.11 12.09 -5.32
C GLY A 119 10.73 11.83 -5.88
N GLY A 120 10.60 10.78 -6.68
CA GLY A 120 9.34 10.17 -7.13
C GLY A 120 9.35 8.69 -6.79
N ASP A 121 8.35 8.23 -6.03
CA ASP A 121 8.25 6.85 -5.54
C ASP A 121 6.80 6.45 -5.26
N ALA A 122 6.54 5.13 -5.19
CA ALA A 122 5.29 4.58 -4.70
C ALA A 122 5.35 4.46 -3.17
N GLU A 123 4.67 5.33 -2.44
CA GLU A 123 4.58 5.25 -0.97
C GLU A 123 3.36 4.48 -0.47
N TYR A 124 2.37 4.25 -1.33
CA TYR A 124 1.16 3.50 -0.98
C TYR A 124 0.81 2.52 -2.10
N GLY A 125 0.47 1.30 -1.72
CA GLY A 125 0.10 0.28 -2.67
C GLY A 125 -0.70 -0.85 -2.02
N LEU A 126 -1.71 -1.32 -2.73
CA LEU A 126 -2.49 -2.49 -2.36
C LEU A 126 -2.96 -3.15 -3.65
N GLY A 127 -2.84 -4.43 -3.71
CA GLY A 127 -3.48 -5.16 -4.78
C GLY A 127 -3.85 -6.56 -4.32
N THR A 128 -5.12 -6.88 -4.35
CA THR A 128 -5.66 -8.17 -3.95
C THR A 128 -6.53 -8.71 -5.06
N LYS A 129 -6.23 -9.91 -5.53
CA LYS A 129 -7.02 -10.59 -6.55
C LYS A 129 -7.30 -12.02 -6.13
N TYR A 130 -8.56 -12.39 -6.14
CA TYR A 130 -9.02 -13.72 -5.80
C TYR A 130 -9.44 -14.49 -7.04
N SER A 131 -9.23 -15.81 -7.04
CA SER A 131 -9.61 -16.69 -8.14
C SER A 131 -11.13 -16.72 -8.37
N GLY A 132 -11.57 -17.06 -9.59
CA GLY A 132 -12.97 -16.95 -10.02
C GLY A 132 -14.03 -17.69 -9.17
N ALA A 133 -13.63 -18.70 -8.37
CA ALA A 133 -14.51 -19.40 -7.44
C ALA A 133 -14.44 -18.90 -6.00
N TRP A 134 -14.06 -17.63 -5.80
CA TRP A 134 -13.93 -17.01 -4.50
C TRP A 134 -15.28 -16.90 -3.76
N PRO A 135 -15.43 -17.49 -2.55
CA PRO A 135 -16.72 -17.53 -1.86
C PRO A 135 -17.20 -16.15 -1.38
N MET A 136 -16.28 -15.25 -1.02
CA MET A 136 -16.60 -13.89 -0.56
C MET A 136 -16.51 -12.86 -1.69
N ASN A 137 -16.83 -13.25 -2.92
CA ASN A 137 -16.83 -12.37 -4.09
C ASN A 137 -17.81 -11.19 -3.96
N TRP A 138 -18.79 -11.31 -3.07
CA TRP A 138 -19.72 -10.25 -2.73
C TRP A 138 -19.05 -9.06 -2.05
N SER A 139 -17.95 -9.27 -1.35
CA SER A 139 -17.15 -8.23 -0.70
C SER A 139 -16.14 -7.61 -1.69
N THR A 140 -15.27 -8.45 -2.26
CA THR A 140 -14.32 -8.05 -3.29
C THR A 140 -13.88 -9.26 -4.12
N THR A 141 -13.57 -9.05 -5.39
CA THR A 141 -12.86 -10.01 -6.25
C THR A 141 -11.48 -9.51 -6.60
N GLU A 142 -11.32 -8.19 -6.75
CA GLU A 142 -10.06 -7.52 -7.02
C GLU A 142 -10.10 -6.12 -6.41
N THR A 143 -9.02 -5.69 -5.80
CA THR A 143 -8.86 -4.33 -5.29
C THR A 143 -7.44 -3.88 -5.58
N THR A 144 -7.29 -2.68 -6.10
CA THR A 144 -6.01 -2.04 -6.37
C THR A 144 -6.00 -0.64 -5.76
N VAL A 145 -4.93 -0.31 -5.06
CA VAL A 145 -4.61 1.05 -4.60
C VAL A 145 -3.22 1.38 -5.11
N GLN A 146 -3.06 2.58 -5.66
CA GLN A 146 -1.77 3.10 -6.11
C GLN A 146 -1.59 4.51 -5.58
N GLY A 147 -0.50 4.75 -4.85
CA GLY A 147 -0.18 6.06 -4.30
C GLY A 147 1.26 6.45 -4.63
N TYR A 148 1.42 7.35 -5.60
CA TYR A 148 2.72 7.87 -6.01
C TYR A 148 2.95 9.24 -5.40
N VAL A 149 4.11 9.43 -4.77
CA VAL A 149 4.49 10.70 -4.17
C VAL A 149 5.66 11.32 -4.91
N LEU A 150 5.48 12.59 -5.28
CA LEU A 150 6.57 13.46 -5.70
C LEU A 150 6.97 14.33 -4.52
N THR A 151 8.24 14.26 -4.11
CA THR A 151 8.72 14.98 -2.93
C THR A 151 9.91 15.89 -3.27
N PRO A 152 9.70 17.20 -3.49
CA PRO A 152 10.76 18.19 -3.42
C PRO A 152 11.13 18.45 -1.96
N ASN A 153 12.45 18.41 -1.66
CA ASN A 153 13.00 18.60 -0.33
C ASN A 153 14.11 19.66 -0.33
N ILE A 154 14.31 20.26 0.82
CA ILE A 154 15.49 21.08 1.10
C ILE A 154 16.08 20.65 2.45
N ALA A 155 17.36 20.34 2.46
CA ALA A 155 18.12 20.10 3.68
C ALA A 155 19.04 21.29 3.95
N TYR A 156 19.33 21.51 5.22
CA TYR A 156 20.25 22.53 5.68
C TYR A 156 21.17 22.01 6.78
N GLU A 157 22.46 22.14 6.60
CA GLU A 157 23.48 21.83 7.57
C GLU A 157 23.64 23.03 8.54
N ILE A 158 23.02 22.94 9.74
CA ILE A 158 23.10 23.97 10.76
C ILE A 158 24.54 24.04 11.34
N THR A 159 25.08 22.85 11.61
CA THR A 159 26.48 22.64 11.99
C THR A 159 26.96 21.36 11.32
N LYS A 160 28.26 21.08 11.31
CA LYS A 160 28.83 19.81 10.80
C LYS A 160 28.20 18.55 11.43
N ASP A 161 27.62 18.70 12.63
CA ASP A 161 27.02 17.56 13.35
C ASP A 161 25.51 17.57 13.34
N TRP A 162 24.86 18.69 12.97
CA TRP A 162 23.42 18.85 13.02
C TRP A 162 22.86 19.37 11.69
N SER A 163 21.94 18.61 11.10
CA SER A 163 21.19 19.01 9.92
C SER A 163 19.69 18.83 10.11
N VAL A 164 18.93 19.61 9.37
CA VAL A 164 17.47 19.56 9.30
C VAL A 164 17.03 19.48 7.84
N GLY A 165 15.86 18.93 7.59
CA GLY A 165 15.30 18.84 6.24
C GLY A 165 13.80 19.06 6.27
N LEU A 166 13.29 19.70 5.24
CA LEU A 166 11.87 19.96 5.02
C LEU A 166 11.50 19.53 3.60
N GLY A 167 10.35 18.90 3.43
CA GLY A 167 9.85 18.48 2.12
C GLY A 167 8.35 18.59 2.00
N LEU A 168 7.89 18.75 0.77
CA LEU A 168 6.50 18.60 0.40
C LEU A 168 6.28 17.15 -0.11
N ARG A 169 5.08 16.62 0.09
CA ARG A 169 4.67 15.28 -0.38
C ARG A 169 3.43 15.45 -1.23
N TRP A 170 3.63 15.51 -2.54
CA TRP A 170 2.57 15.70 -3.51
C TRP A 170 2.12 14.34 -4.03
N LEU A 171 0.91 13.91 -3.62
CA LEU A 171 0.38 12.57 -3.82
C LEU A 171 -0.58 12.51 -5.03
N TYR A 172 -0.32 11.55 -5.90
CA TYR A 172 -1.33 10.94 -6.78
C TYR A 172 -1.84 9.66 -6.14
N PHE A 173 -3.17 9.50 -6.06
CA PHE A 173 -3.81 8.35 -5.45
C PHE A 173 -4.92 7.84 -6.35
N ASP A 174 -4.86 6.55 -6.67
CA ASP A 174 -5.82 5.83 -7.51
C ASP A 174 -6.36 4.63 -6.74
N PHE A 175 -7.67 4.41 -6.88
CA PHE A 175 -8.39 3.30 -6.26
C PHE A 175 -9.27 2.60 -7.27
N GLU A 176 -9.17 1.28 -7.35
CA GLU A 176 -10.01 0.44 -8.20
C GLU A 176 -10.48 -0.80 -7.43
N GLN A 177 -11.77 -1.12 -7.52
CA GLN A 177 -12.35 -2.30 -6.87
C GLN A 177 -13.38 -2.99 -7.76
N TYR A 178 -13.26 -4.31 -7.86
CA TYR A 178 -14.26 -5.19 -8.43
C TYR A 178 -14.90 -6.06 -7.35
N SER A 179 -16.22 -6.25 -7.41
CA SER A 179 -16.97 -7.13 -6.51
C SER A 179 -18.21 -7.68 -7.19
N LYS A 180 -18.81 -8.71 -6.58
CA LYS A 180 -20.06 -9.30 -7.03
C LYS A 180 -21.13 -9.24 -5.93
N PRO A 181 -21.64 -8.06 -5.58
CA PRO A 181 -22.61 -7.90 -4.51
C PRO A 181 -23.86 -8.75 -4.70
N ILE A 182 -24.39 -9.22 -3.59
CA ILE A 182 -25.69 -9.90 -3.53
C ILE A 182 -26.77 -8.84 -3.73
N ALA A 183 -27.73 -9.13 -4.61
CA ALA A 183 -28.99 -8.37 -4.70
C ALA A 183 -30.01 -9.04 -3.77
N PRO A 184 -30.23 -8.50 -2.55
CA PRO A 184 -31.13 -9.09 -1.58
C PRO A 184 -32.59 -8.73 -1.90
N GLY A 185 -33.51 -9.58 -1.46
CA GLY A 185 -34.94 -9.34 -1.47
C GLY A 185 -35.56 -9.82 -0.17
N ASP A 186 -36.46 -9.00 0.39
CA ASP A 186 -37.14 -9.32 1.64
C ASP A 186 -38.42 -10.13 1.38
N LEU A 187 -38.44 -11.36 1.87
CA LEU A 187 -39.58 -12.26 1.87
C LEU A 187 -40.06 -12.59 3.28
N SER A 188 -39.77 -11.73 4.27
CA SER A 188 -40.18 -11.93 5.67
C SER A 188 -41.70 -12.03 5.81
N GLY A 189 -42.46 -11.28 5.03
CA GLY A 189 -43.92 -11.37 4.97
C GLY A 189 -44.48 -12.76 4.52
N TYR A 190 -43.60 -13.62 3.97
CA TYR A 190 -43.91 -14.98 3.54
C TYR A 190 -43.17 -16.02 4.37
N GLY A 191 -42.57 -15.63 5.50
CA GLY A 191 -41.82 -16.51 6.40
C GLY A 191 -40.47 -16.98 5.89
N MET A 192 -39.92 -16.36 4.84
CA MET A 192 -38.64 -16.74 4.22
C MET A 192 -37.48 -15.80 4.53
N GLY A 193 -37.73 -14.63 5.14
CA GLY A 193 -36.71 -13.64 5.48
C GLY A 193 -35.99 -13.05 4.26
N MET A 194 -34.78 -12.57 4.47
CA MET A 194 -33.94 -12.02 3.41
C MET A 194 -33.42 -13.14 2.50
N GLN A 195 -33.60 -12.97 1.21
CA GLN A 195 -33.22 -13.95 0.20
C GLN A 195 -32.36 -13.32 -0.91
N GLN A 196 -31.51 -14.11 -1.56
CA GLN A 196 -30.72 -13.66 -2.71
C GLN A 196 -31.54 -13.73 -3.99
N PHE A 197 -31.94 -12.61 -4.55
CA PHE A 197 -32.67 -12.57 -5.85
C PHE A 197 -31.72 -12.54 -7.04
N GLY A 198 -30.50 -12.09 -6.86
CA GLY A 198 -29.51 -12.05 -7.92
C GLY A 198 -28.12 -11.74 -7.40
N THR A 199 -27.20 -11.66 -8.33
CA THR A 199 -25.82 -11.22 -8.14
C THR A 199 -25.55 -10.09 -9.10
N LEU A 200 -24.83 -9.07 -8.65
CA LEU A 200 -24.41 -7.93 -9.45
C LEU A 200 -22.93 -8.05 -9.79
N ASN A 201 -22.49 -7.43 -10.87
CA ASN A 201 -21.09 -7.05 -11.07
C ASN A 201 -20.96 -5.58 -10.69
N ASN A 202 -20.02 -5.25 -9.85
CA ASN A 202 -19.75 -3.88 -9.44
C ASN A 202 -18.28 -3.55 -9.71
N HIS A 203 -18.04 -2.41 -10.34
CA HIS A 203 -16.73 -1.84 -10.60
C HIS A 203 -16.75 -0.39 -10.10
N LEU A 204 -15.85 -0.08 -9.20
CA LEU A 204 -15.63 1.24 -8.62
C LEU A 204 -14.21 1.66 -8.94
N HIS A 205 -14.04 2.80 -9.57
CA HIS A 205 -12.74 3.36 -9.91
C HIS A 205 -12.75 4.88 -9.70
N GLY A 206 -11.63 5.43 -9.21
CA GLY A 206 -11.46 6.86 -9.09
C GLY A 206 -10.04 7.24 -8.67
N ASP A 207 -9.70 8.51 -8.90
CA ASP A 207 -8.42 9.10 -8.50
C ASP A 207 -8.60 10.46 -7.81
N ASN A 208 -7.51 11.02 -7.26
CA ASN A 208 -7.53 12.32 -6.58
C ASN A 208 -7.12 13.51 -7.47
N ASP A 209 -6.89 13.30 -8.76
CA ASP A 209 -6.48 14.32 -9.73
C ASP A 209 -5.27 15.17 -9.23
N PHE A 210 -4.29 14.53 -8.53
CA PHE A 210 -3.09 15.17 -7.94
C PHE A 210 -3.38 16.34 -6.97
N ARG A 211 -4.51 16.34 -6.26
CA ARG A 211 -4.89 17.46 -5.38
C ARG A 211 -4.50 17.27 -3.92
N SER A 212 -3.82 16.18 -3.58
CA SER A 212 -3.45 15.87 -2.20
C SER A 212 -2.01 16.27 -1.92
N LEU A 213 -1.81 16.99 -0.83
CA LEU A 213 -0.52 17.52 -0.44
C LEU A 213 -0.28 17.28 1.06
N GLY A 214 0.85 16.71 1.38
CA GLY A 214 1.41 16.61 2.72
C GLY A 214 2.77 17.29 2.81
N TRP A 215 3.39 17.18 3.95
CA TRP A 215 4.74 17.68 4.21
C TRP A 215 5.49 16.72 5.12
N GLN A 216 6.81 16.88 5.15
CA GLN A 216 7.68 16.13 6.04
C GLN A 216 8.78 17.05 6.60
N VAL A 217 9.21 16.72 7.81
CA VAL A 217 10.34 17.40 8.45
C VAL A 217 11.23 16.35 9.09
N GLY A 218 12.52 16.47 8.86
CA GLY A 218 13.51 15.58 9.42
C GLY A 218 14.61 16.32 10.17
N THR A 219 15.25 15.63 11.09
CA THR A 219 16.46 16.08 11.75
C THR A 219 17.46 14.93 11.84
N ARG A 220 18.73 15.27 11.84
CA ARG A 220 19.83 14.33 12.00
C ARG A 220 20.91 14.97 12.85
N TYR A 221 21.46 14.20 13.79
CA TYR A 221 22.52 14.65 14.68
C TYR A 221 23.63 13.59 14.82
N LYS A 222 24.88 13.97 14.59
CA LYS A 222 26.06 13.13 14.85
C LYS A 222 26.37 13.19 16.34
N LEU A 223 26.07 12.11 17.05
CA LEU A 223 26.41 11.96 18.46
C LEU A 223 27.93 11.74 18.67
N LEU A 224 28.53 10.97 17.76
CA LEU A 224 29.93 10.63 17.68
C LEU A 224 30.36 10.65 16.21
N ASP A 225 31.64 10.64 15.93
CA ASP A 225 32.16 10.58 14.54
C ASP A 225 31.64 9.35 13.76
N ASN A 226 31.31 8.26 14.48
CA ASN A 226 30.84 7.01 13.93
C ASN A 226 29.40 6.68 14.31
N LEU A 227 28.65 7.57 14.97
CA LEU A 227 27.27 7.34 15.39
C LEU A 227 26.41 8.57 15.12
N ALA A 228 25.40 8.42 14.29
CA ALA A 228 24.41 9.45 14.03
C ALA A 228 22.99 8.95 14.34
N VAL A 229 22.16 9.83 14.88
CA VAL A 229 20.74 9.61 15.11
C VAL A 229 19.92 10.47 14.16
N GLY A 230 18.73 10.04 13.82
CA GLY A 230 17.81 10.80 12.99
C GLY A 230 16.37 10.56 13.39
N ALA A 231 15.54 11.55 13.10
CA ALA A 231 14.10 11.44 13.23
C ALA A 231 13.41 12.19 12.08
N VAL A 232 12.27 11.68 11.66
CA VAL A 232 11.43 12.29 10.64
C VAL A 232 9.97 12.20 11.07
N TYR A 233 9.24 13.27 10.82
CA TYR A 233 7.78 13.32 10.88
C TYR A 233 7.23 13.51 9.47
N LYS A 234 6.26 12.71 9.10
CA LYS A 234 5.46 12.85 7.88
C LYS A 234 4.03 13.19 8.26
N SER A 235 3.49 14.28 7.72
CA SER A 235 2.11 14.69 7.98
C SER A 235 1.09 13.72 7.40
N ALA A 236 -0.10 13.69 7.97
CA ALA A 236 -1.28 13.14 7.32
C ALA A 236 -1.53 13.82 5.97
N ILE A 237 -2.21 13.10 5.06
CA ILE A 237 -2.59 13.62 3.74
C ILE A 237 -4.07 13.35 3.50
N ASP A 238 -4.84 14.42 3.34
CA ASP A 238 -6.24 14.31 2.95
C ASP A 238 -6.36 13.96 1.47
N VAL A 239 -7.10 12.91 1.17
CA VAL A 239 -7.33 12.40 -0.17
C VAL A 239 -8.82 12.44 -0.48
N HIS A 240 -9.18 13.07 -1.57
CA HIS A 240 -10.53 13.08 -2.11
C HIS A 240 -10.51 12.40 -3.47
N VAL A 241 -10.90 11.12 -3.48
CA VAL A 241 -11.00 10.31 -4.70
C VAL A 241 -12.33 10.60 -5.38
N LYS A 242 -12.32 10.85 -6.68
CA LYS A 242 -13.50 11.04 -7.52
C LYS A 242 -13.42 10.11 -8.71
N GLY A 243 -14.56 9.53 -9.06
CA GLY A 243 -14.63 8.59 -10.16
C GLY A 243 -16.03 8.13 -10.45
N ASP A 244 -16.15 6.87 -10.86
CA ASP A 244 -17.40 6.29 -11.30
C ASP A 244 -17.64 4.90 -10.67
N CYS A 245 -18.91 4.64 -10.41
CA CYS A 245 -19.41 3.32 -10.06
C CYS A 245 -20.19 2.75 -11.26
N THR A 246 -19.82 1.55 -11.71
CA THR A 246 -20.55 0.83 -12.76
C THR A 246 -21.07 -0.48 -12.19
N THR A 247 -22.40 -0.66 -12.22
CA THR A 247 -23.07 -1.85 -11.72
C THR A 247 -23.94 -2.47 -12.80
N SER A 248 -23.86 -3.78 -12.95
CA SER A 248 -24.69 -4.55 -13.88
C SER A 248 -25.21 -5.84 -13.23
N VAL A 249 -26.26 -6.41 -13.76
CA VAL A 249 -26.77 -7.71 -13.28
C VAL A 249 -25.86 -8.82 -13.82
N ALA A 250 -25.22 -9.57 -12.93
CA ALA A 250 -24.43 -10.75 -13.28
C ALA A 250 -25.28 -11.99 -13.47
N GLY A 251 -26.37 -12.11 -12.72
CA GLY A 251 -27.30 -13.24 -12.82
C GLY A 251 -28.46 -13.14 -11.83
N TYR A 252 -29.49 -13.91 -12.07
CA TYR A 252 -30.68 -14.04 -11.23
C TYR A 252 -30.72 -15.41 -10.55
N ASN A 253 -31.31 -15.45 -9.36
CA ASN A 253 -31.69 -16.72 -8.73
C ASN A 253 -32.98 -17.23 -9.34
N ASP A 254 -32.89 -17.82 -10.54
CA ASP A 254 -34.03 -18.22 -11.31
C ASP A 254 -34.90 -19.27 -10.60
N THR A 255 -34.29 -20.14 -9.81
CA THR A 255 -35.01 -21.15 -9.01
C THR A 255 -35.95 -20.46 -8.02
N LEU A 256 -35.44 -19.54 -7.21
CA LEU A 256 -36.24 -18.81 -6.24
C LEU A 256 -37.29 -17.94 -6.92
N ILE A 257 -36.89 -17.19 -7.95
CA ILE A 257 -37.80 -16.29 -8.68
C ILE A 257 -38.94 -17.04 -9.33
N ASN A 258 -38.68 -18.20 -9.90
CA ASN A 258 -39.73 -19.04 -10.50
C ASN A 258 -40.65 -19.64 -9.42
N GLN A 259 -40.12 -20.06 -8.27
CA GLN A 259 -40.94 -20.49 -7.12
C GLN A 259 -41.88 -19.40 -6.63
N ILE A 260 -41.37 -18.16 -6.51
CA ILE A 260 -42.17 -16.98 -6.12
C ILE A 260 -43.27 -16.73 -7.18
N ASP A 261 -42.91 -16.83 -8.46
CA ASP A 261 -43.88 -16.58 -9.57
C ASP A 261 -44.97 -17.64 -9.64
N MET A 262 -44.69 -18.88 -9.27
CA MET A 262 -45.71 -19.96 -9.13
C MET A 262 -46.67 -19.68 -7.98
N LEU A 263 -46.18 -19.11 -6.87
CA LEU A 263 -47.02 -18.77 -5.70
C LEU A 263 -47.79 -17.48 -5.90
N MET A 264 -47.20 -16.53 -6.62
CA MET A 264 -47.73 -15.20 -6.89
C MET A 264 -47.46 -14.81 -8.36
N PRO A 265 -48.36 -15.06 -9.28
CA PRO A 265 -48.18 -14.78 -10.70
C PRO A 265 -47.78 -13.32 -10.96
N GLY A 266 -46.68 -13.13 -11.69
CA GLY A 266 -46.11 -11.81 -11.98
C GLY A 266 -45.08 -11.25 -10.94
N ALA A 267 -44.96 -11.91 -9.78
CA ALA A 267 -43.99 -11.48 -8.76
C ALA A 267 -42.55 -11.74 -9.18
N GLY A 268 -42.27 -12.81 -9.90
CA GLY A 268 -40.96 -13.12 -10.46
C GLY A 268 -40.49 -12.05 -11.45
N LYS A 269 -41.38 -11.56 -12.31
CA LYS A 269 -41.04 -10.41 -13.20
C LYS A 269 -40.77 -9.15 -12.44
N LYS A 270 -41.50 -8.86 -11.37
CA LYS A 270 -41.26 -7.70 -10.49
C LYS A 270 -39.92 -7.80 -9.79
N ALA A 271 -39.58 -9.00 -9.27
CA ALA A 271 -38.28 -9.24 -8.62
C ALA A 271 -37.09 -8.99 -9.56
N ARG A 272 -37.15 -9.55 -10.80
CA ARG A 272 -36.12 -9.27 -11.82
C ARG A 272 -36.04 -7.78 -12.16
N GLY A 273 -37.20 -7.13 -12.33
CA GLY A 273 -37.25 -5.67 -12.57
C GLY A 273 -36.64 -4.84 -11.46
N ALA A 274 -36.88 -5.18 -10.19
CA ALA A 274 -36.31 -4.52 -9.03
C ALA A 274 -34.76 -4.66 -8.98
N VAL A 275 -34.23 -5.88 -9.21
CA VAL A 275 -32.80 -6.11 -9.28
C VAL A 275 -32.15 -5.30 -10.43
N ALA A 276 -32.74 -5.31 -11.61
CA ALA A 276 -32.23 -4.55 -12.76
C ALA A 276 -32.29 -3.04 -12.54
N GLN A 277 -33.38 -2.53 -11.95
CA GLN A 277 -33.52 -1.12 -11.62
C GLN A 277 -32.53 -0.69 -10.53
N GLY A 278 -32.33 -1.52 -9.49
CA GLY A 278 -31.35 -1.26 -8.45
C GLY A 278 -29.92 -1.19 -9.02
N ALA A 279 -29.56 -2.14 -9.91
CA ALA A 279 -28.29 -2.12 -10.60
C ALA A 279 -28.11 -0.83 -11.46
N ALA A 280 -29.14 -0.45 -12.21
CA ALA A 280 -29.10 0.76 -13.03
C ALA A 280 -28.99 2.04 -12.19
N ALA A 281 -29.67 2.10 -11.04
CA ALA A 281 -29.63 3.25 -10.13
C ALA A 281 -28.27 3.41 -9.41
N ALA A 282 -27.43 2.38 -9.34
CA ALA A 282 -26.11 2.39 -8.74
C ALA A 282 -25.00 2.86 -9.72
N ASN A 283 -25.37 3.18 -10.98
CA ASN A 283 -24.41 3.69 -11.97
C ASN A 283 -24.28 5.20 -11.92
N GLY A 284 -23.06 5.71 -11.99
CA GLY A 284 -22.75 7.15 -12.10
C GLY A 284 -21.56 7.56 -11.26
N GLY A 285 -21.42 8.88 -11.07
CA GLY A 285 -20.30 9.43 -10.32
C GLY A 285 -20.26 8.92 -8.89
N ALA A 286 -19.05 8.63 -8.41
CA ALA A 286 -18.77 8.20 -7.05
C ALA A 286 -17.63 9.03 -6.47
N ASP A 287 -17.66 9.30 -5.19
CA ASP A 287 -16.54 9.92 -4.50
C ASP A 287 -16.32 9.32 -3.09
N ALA A 288 -15.10 9.43 -2.62
CA ALA A 288 -14.73 9.04 -1.28
C ALA A 288 -13.67 9.99 -0.71
N LYS A 289 -13.72 10.20 0.59
CA LYS A 289 -12.71 10.96 1.32
C LYS A 289 -12.05 10.04 2.33
N LEU A 290 -10.71 10.09 2.37
CA LEU A 290 -9.92 9.39 3.38
C LEU A 290 -8.72 10.26 3.76
N THR A 291 -8.21 10.07 4.95
CA THR A 291 -6.97 10.70 5.40
C THR A 291 -5.90 9.61 5.52
N LEU A 292 -4.82 9.73 4.76
CA LEU A 292 -3.65 8.86 4.93
C LEU A 292 -2.91 9.26 6.20
N PRO A 293 -2.42 8.29 7.00
CA PRO A 293 -1.92 8.54 8.33
C PRO A 293 -0.65 9.38 8.37
N GLN A 294 -0.49 10.12 9.44
CA GLN A 294 0.79 10.67 9.83
C GLN A 294 1.71 9.59 10.41
N SER A 295 3.01 9.84 10.40
CA SER A 295 3.98 8.93 10.99
C SER A 295 5.17 9.66 11.60
N ILE A 296 5.76 9.02 12.62
CA ILE A 296 7.02 9.43 13.22
C ILE A 296 7.97 8.25 13.14
N THR A 297 9.17 8.49 12.57
CA THR A 297 10.22 7.48 12.52
C THR A 297 11.47 8.03 13.19
N GLY A 298 12.05 7.27 14.10
CA GLY A 298 13.32 7.55 14.73
C GLY A 298 14.29 6.40 14.52
N GLY A 299 15.59 6.70 14.50
CA GLY A 299 16.60 5.67 14.31
C GLY A 299 18.01 6.17 14.45
N PHE A 300 18.95 5.27 14.25
CA PHE A 300 20.37 5.58 14.26
C PHE A 300 21.15 4.76 13.23
N ASN A 301 22.31 5.27 12.86
CA ASN A 301 23.30 4.56 12.07
C ASN A 301 24.64 4.61 12.79
N TRP A 302 25.27 3.46 12.92
CA TRP A 302 26.52 3.27 13.64
C TRP A 302 27.57 2.56 12.77
N ASP A 303 28.67 3.23 12.50
CA ASP A 303 29.86 2.63 11.86
C ASP A 303 30.67 1.92 12.95
N ILE A 304 30.34 0.65 13.24
CA ILE A 304 30.97 -0.18 14.29
C ILE A 304 32.46 -0.33 14.02
N ALA A 305 32.81 -0.50 12.76
CA ALA A 305 34.17 -0.54 12.25
C ALA A 305 34.22 0.16 10.88
N LYS A 306 35.42 0.31 10.31
CA LYS A 306 35.59 0.96 8.99
C LYS A 306 34.79 0.31 7.87
N THR A 307 34.53 -1.00 8.00
CA THR A 307 33.85 -1.82 6.98
C THR A 307 32.56 -2.43 7.49
N VAL A 308 32.17 -2.22 8.76
CA VAL A 308 30.97 -2.82 9.36
C VAL A 308 30.06 -1.72 9.88
N HIS A 309 28.86 -1.69 9.39
CA HIS A 309 27.86 -0.68 9.70
C HIS A 309 26.60 -1.33 10.23
N PHE A 310 25.85 -0.61 11.02
CA PHE A 310 24.58 -1.05 11.58
C PHE A 310 23.59 0.10 11.62
N GLY A 311 22.38 -0.12 11.11
CA GLY A 311 21.25 0.79 11.21
C GLY A 311 20.12 0.18 12.01
N ALA A 312 19.38 0.98 12.75
CA ALA A 312 18.11 0.59 13.35
C ALA A 312 17.11 1.74 13.27
N ALA A 313 15.85 1.39 13.08
CA ALA A 313 14.74 2.34 13.01
C ALA A 313 13.50 1.79 13.69
N ALA A 314 12.71 2.69 14.28
CA ALA A 314 11.37 2.42 14.77
C ALA A 314 10.41 3.48 14.20
N SER A 315 9.33 3.05 13.58
CA SER A 315 8.31 3.90 12.98
C SER A 315 6.97 3.67 13.66
N TRP A 316 6.32 4.72 14.09
CA TRP A 316 4.93 4.73 14.52
C TRP A 316 4.08 5.36 13.42
N THR A 317 2.93 4.75 13.11
CA THR A 317 1.99 5.23 12.08
C THR A 317 0.58 5.22 12.65
N GLU A 318 -0.14 6.37 12.53
CA GLU A 318 -1.47 6.60 13.09
C GLU A 318 -2.57 6.05 12.16
N TRP A 319 -2.61 4.72 11.99
CA TRP A 319 -3.63 4.08 11.15
C TRP A 319 -5.05 4.18 11.73
N SER A 320 -5.20 4.54 13.01
CA SER A 320 -6.50 4.80 13.65
C SER A 320 -7.27 5.96 13.01
N GLU A 321 -6.61 6.84 12.23
CA GLU A 321 -7.27 7.86 11.40
C GLU A 321 -8.20 7.25 10.34
N LEU A 322 -7.95 6.02 9.89
CA LEU A 322 -8.83 5.27 8.98
C LEU A 322 -9.88 4.44 9.75
N ASP A 323 -10.78 5.12 10.48
CA ASP A 323 -11.88 4.47 11.21
C ASP A 323 -12.96 3.92 10.26
N ALA A 324 -13.29 4.65 9.20
CA ALA A 324 -14.27 4.22 8.20
C ALA A 324 -13.97 4.81 6.81
N LEU A 325 -14.35 4.07 5.78
CA LEU A 325 -14.32 4.53 4.40
C LEU A 325 -15.75 4.60 3.87
N THR A 326 -16.19 5.81 3.51
CA THR A 326 -17.53 6.05 2.95
C THR A 326 -17.41 6.40 1.48
N PHE A 327 -18.07 5.62 0.65
CA PHE A 327 -18.27 5.90 -0.76
C PHE A 327 -19.63 6.55 -0.95
N HIS A 328 -19.65 7.77 -1.46
CA HIS A 328 -20.86 8.46 -1.91
C HIS A 328 -21.16 7.98 -3.33
N LEU A 329 -22.27 7.29 -3.48
CA LEU A 329 -22.69 6.65 -4.72
C LEU A 329 -23.97 7.33 -5.25
N PRO A 330 -24.37 7.10 -6.52
CA PRO A 330 -25.64 7.60 -7.05
C PRO A 330 -26.88 7.07 -6.31
N GLY A 331 -26.71 5.92 -5.62
CA GLY A 331 -27.70 5.32 -4.72
C GLY A 331 -27.39 5.65 -3.25
N PRO A 332 -27.74 4.76 -2.32
CA PRO A 332 -27.34 4.89 -0.92
C PRO A 332 -25.81 4.86 -0.75
N ASP A 333 -25.31 5.71 0.14
CA ASP A 333 -23.90 5.68 0.54
C ASP A 333 -23.51 4.30 1.07
N ARG A 334 -22.29 3.90 0.76
CA ARG A 334 -21.70 2.65 1.26
C ARG A 334 -20.57 2.97 2.23
N THR A 335 -20.79 2.72 3.51
CA THR A 335 -19.75 2.90 4.54
C THR A 335 -19.22 1.54 4.98
N THR A 336 -17.90 1.40 4.91
CA THR A 336 -17.16 0.27 5.47
C THR A 336 -16.41 0.76 6.70
N LYS A 337 -16.77 0.25 7.87
CA LYS A 337 -16.02 0.50 9.11
C LYS A 337 -14.73 -0.29 9.05
N LEU A 338 -13.61 0.35 9.28
CA LEU A 338 -12.27 -0.25 9.26
C LEU A 338 -11.75 -0.43 10.69
N LYS A 339 -11.96 0.57 11.55
CA LYS A 339 -11.48 0.60 12.95
C LYS A 339 -10.03 0.17 13.08
N TRP A 340 -9.20 0.67 12.18
CA TRP A 340 -7.80 0.37 12.22
C TRP A 340 -7.16 0.95 13.48
N HIS A 341 -6.03 0.38 13.90
CA HIS A 341 -5.27 0.83 15.06
C HIS A 341 -3.85 1.20 14.69
N ASP A 342 -3.25 2.05 15.50
CA ASP A 342 -1.88 2.51 15.30
C ASP A 342 -0.89 1.35 15.35
N THR A 343 0.14 1.42 14.52
CA THR A 343 1.12 0.36 14.39
C THR A 343 2.54 0.84 14.63
N TRP A 344 3.38 -0.12 15.00
CA TRP A 344 4.82 0.03 15.04
C TRP A 344 5.49 -0.86 14.02
N ARG A 345 6.54 -0.32 13.41
CA ARG A 345 7.45 -1.05 12.53
C ARG A 345 8.87 -0.89 13.04
N PHE A 346 9.60 -1.99 13.19
CA PHE A 346 10.98 -2.02 13.67
C PHE A 346 11.87 -2.60 12.58
N ALA A 347 13.00 -1.95 12.30
CA ALA A 347 13.96 -2.40 11.31
C ALA A 347 15.37 -2.43 11.91
N PHE A 348 16.13 -3.49 11.58
CA PHE A 348 17.51 -3.71 11.99
C PHE A 348 18.33 -4.09 10.77
N ALA A 349 19.41 -3.39 10.49
CA ALA A 349 20.12 -3.48 9.23
C ALA A 349 21.66 -3.45 9.41
N PRO A 350 22.31 -4.59 9.61
CA PRO A 350 23.75 -4.71 9.44
C PRO A 350 24.16 -4.62 7.96
N SER A 351 25.31 -4.01 7.70
CA SER A 351 25.95 -4.04 6.37
C SER A 351 27.48 -4.14 6.49
N TRP A 352 28.10 -4.68 5.46
CA TRP A 352 29.52 -4.98 5.44
C TRP A 352 30.16 -4.67 4.08
N ASP A 353 31.16 -3.78 4.09
CA ASP A 353 32.06 -3.54 2.96
C ASP A 353 33.09 -4.66 2.91
N PHE A 354 32.74 -5.79 2.29
CA PHE A 354 33.61 -6.97 2.28
C PHE A 354 34.73 -6.89 1.23
N ALA A 355 34.60 -5.95 0.30
CA ALA A 355 35.65 -5.58 -0.66
C ALA A 355 35.55 -4.08 -0.96
N GLU A 356 36.58 -3.50 -1.58
CA GLU A 356 36.67 -2.07 -1.88
C GLU A 356 35.46 -1.56 -2.70
N ASP A 357 34.99 -2.37 -3.66
CA ASP A 357 33.88 -2.01 -4.54
C ASP A 357 32.56 -2.69 -4.17
N TRP A 358 32.49 -3.42 -3.06
CA TRP A 358 31.31 -4.22 -2.73
C TRP A 358 30.84 -4.03 -1.31
N THR A 359 29.56 -3.73 -1.17
CA THR A 359 28.85 -3.71 0.12
C THR A 359 27.77 -4.80 0.12
N TRP A 360 27.74 -5.64 1.14
CA TRP A 360 26.63 -6.53 1.44
C TRP A 360 25.76 -5.94 2.52
N MET A 361 24.46 -5.98 2.32
CA MET A 361 23.40 -5.47 3.21
C MET A 361 22.47 -6.60 3.62
N VAL A 362 22.04 -6.58 4.86
CA VAL A 362 21.01 -7.50 5.39
C VAL A 362 20.06 -6.68 6.26
N SER A 363 18.79 -7.07 6.31
CA SER A 363 17.83 -6.48 7.24
C SER A 363 16.85 -7.51 7.79
N TYR A 364 16.36 -7.22 8.98
CA TYR A 364 15.17 -7.83 9.55
C TYR A 364 14.19 -6.73 9.95
N ILE A 365 12.94 -6.91 9.55
CA ILE A 365 11.88 -5.96 9.85
C ILE A 365 10.72 -6.72 10.48
N TYR A 366 10.19 -6.19 11.56
CA TYR A 366 8.89 -6.56 12.12
C TYR A 366 7.91 -5.42 11.89
N ASP A 367 6.78 -5.72 11.27
CA ASP A 367 5.78 -4.74 10.86
C ASP A 367 4.40 -5.23 11.30
N MET A 368 3.76 -4.46 12.21
CA MET A 368 2.52 -4.84 12.87
C MET A 368 1.31 -4.66 11.97
N ASP A 369 0.35 -5.56 12.03
CA ASP A 369 -0.97 -5.42 11.40
C ASP A 369 -1.75 -4.26 12.03
N CYS A 370 -2.43 -3.47 11.21
CA CYS A 370 -3.29 -2.36 11.66
C CYS A 370 -4.77 -2.73 11.71
N THR A 371 -5.19 -3.89 11.22
CA THR A 371 -6.59 -4.23 11.02
C THR A 371 -7.27 -4.73 12.30
N ASP A 372 -8.54 -4.35 12.51
CA ASP A 372 -9.38 -4.96 13.54
C ASP A 372 -10.00 -6.25 13.02
N ARG A 373 -9.94 -7.32 13.82
CA ARG A 373 -10.44 -8.65 13.47
C ARG A 373 -11.91 -8.65 13.02
N HIS A 374 -12.76 -7.84 13.69
CA HIS A 374 -14.20 -7.81 13.44
C HIS A 374 -14.61 -6.81 12.38
N GLN A 375 -13.68 -5.95 11.91
CA GLN A 375 -13.91 -4.92 10.91
C GLN A 375 -12.95 -5.04 9.71
N ALA A 376 -12.11 -6.08 9.70
CA ALA A 376 -11.21 -6.33 8.58
C ALA A 376 -11.99 -6.61 7.29
N SER A 377 -11.38 -6.32 6.17
CA SER A 377 -11.96 -6.52 4.83
C SER A 377 -11.12 -7.51 4.03
N ALA A 378 -11.76 -8.30 3.19
CA ALA A 378 -11.04 -9.14 2.23
C ALA A 378 -10.19 -8.34 1.22
N MET A 379 -10.32 -7.02 1.15
CA MET A 379 -9.42 -6.13 0.39
C MET A 379 -8.00 -6.17 0.96
N LEU A 380 -7.88 -6.18 2.30
CA LEU A 380 -6.61 -6.25 3.03
C LEU A 380 -6.69 -7.36 4.08
N PRO A 381 -6.30 -8.59 3.77
CA PRO A 381 -6.28 -9.69 4.74
C PRO A 381 -5.34 -9.37 5.90
N PRO A 382 -5.79 -9.57 7.16
CA PRO A 382 -5.02 -9.24 8.35
C PRO A 382 -3.77 -10.11 8.48
N ALA A 383 -2.60 -9.52 8.74
CA ALA A 383 -1.38 -10.27 9.09
C ALA A 383 -0.24 -9.35 9.56
N ASP A 384 0.44 -9.73 10.64
CA ASP A 384 1.78 -9.20 10.95
C ASP A 384 2.80 -9.66 9.91
N ARG A 385 3.83 -8.83 9.66
CA ARG A 385 4.91 -9.15 8.73
C ARG A 385 6.25 -9.32 9.43
N HIS A 386 6.94 -10.39 9.06
CA HIS A 386 8.35 -10.58 9.31
C HIS A 386 9.07 -10.52 7.96
N ILE A 387 9.97 -9.55 7.79
CA ILE A 387 10.64 -9.31 6.51
C ILE A 387 12.13 -9.56 6.68
N LEU A 388 12.68 -10.42 5.84
CA LEU A 388 14.11 -10.66 5.74
C LEU A 388 14.60 -10.08 4.41
N GLY A 389 15.40 -9.03 4.50
CA GLY A 389 15.99 -8.35 3.35
C GLY A 389 17.48 -8.64 3.21
N THR A 390 17.95 -8.61 1.98
CA THR A 390 19.39 -8.63 1.65
C THR A 390 19.65 -7.87 0.36
N GLY A 391 20.89 -7.45 0.14
CA GLY A 391 21.27 -6.78 -1.10
C GLY A 391 22.76 -6.57 -1.21
N PHE A 392 23.17 -6.25 -2.44
CA PHE A 392 24.57 -5.96 -2.77
C PHE A 392 24.62 -4.67 -3.58
N THR A 393 25.52 -3.76 -3.16
CA THR A 393 25.92 -2.60 -3.95
C THR A 393 27.28 -2.87 -4.57
N TRP A 394 27.39 -2.72 -5.87
CA TRP A 394 28.63 -2.79 -6.63
C TRP A 394 29.01 -1.40 -7.16
N ARG A 395 30.16 -0.89 -6.76
CA ARG A 395 30.77 0.33 -7.29
C ARG A 395 31.49 0.01 -8.57
N VAL A 396 30.80 0.18 -9.72
CA VAL A 396 31.26 -0.30 -11.05
C VAL A 396 32.48 0.47 -11.52
N TRP A 397 32.44 1.80 -11.39
CA TRP A 397 33.54 2.74 -11.60
C TRP A 397 33.28 4.05 -10.86
N LYS A 398 34.21 5.01 -10.95
CA LYS A 398 34.10 6.29 -10.26
C LYS A 398 32.74 6.94 -10.57
N GLY A 399 31.92 7.09 -9.54
CA GLY A 399 30.61 7.71 -9.59
C GLY A 399 29.42 6.80 -9.94
N LEU A 400 29.64 5.60 -10.52
CA LEU A 400 28.56 4.67 -10.87
C LEU A 400 28.46 3.50 -9.90
N GLU A 401 27.27 3.32 -9.33
CA GLU A 401 26.92 2.19 -8.47
C GLU A 401 25.69 1.47 -8.99
N CYS A 402 25.70 0.14 -8.92
CA CYS A 402 24.55 -0.73 -9.16
C CYS A 402 24.18 -1.46 -7.87
N THR A 403 22.92 -1.41 -7.47
CA THR A 403 22.44 -2.12 -6.29
C THR A 403 21.37 -3.13 -6.70
N LEU A 404 21.53 -4.36 -6.21
CA LEU A 404 20.51 -5.42 -6.26
C LEU A 404 20.04 -5.68 -4.85
N SER A 405 18.72 -5.85 -4.69
CA SER A 405 18.12 -6.21 -3.41
C SER A 405 17.09 -7.31 -3.56
N TYR A 406 16.87 -8.03 -2.48
CA TYR A 406 15.85 -9.04 -2.39
C TYR A 406 15.31 -9.07 -0.96
N ALA A 407 13.99 -9.20 -0.81
CA ALA A 407 13.36 -9.45 0.47
C ALA A 407 12.32 -10.57 0.37
N CYS A 408 12.20 -11.32 1.45
CA CYS A 408 11.12 -12.26 1.65
C CYS A 408 10.25 -11.76 2.82
N ILE A 409 9.00 -11.46 2.52
CA ILE A 409 8.00 -10.99 3.47
C ILE A 409 7.17 -12.20 3.89
N PHE A 410 7.24 -12.58 5.15
CA PHE A 410 6.44 -13.64 5.74
C PHE A 410 5.24 -13.01 6.44
N MET A 411 4.04 -13.47 6.12
CA MET A 411 2.79 -13.02 6.72
C MET A 411 2.35 -14.02 7.78
N ALA A 412 2.27 -13.59 9.03
CA ALA A 412 1.71 -14.38 10.12
C ALA A 412 0.18 -14.35 10.04
N GLY A 413 -0.44 -15.50 10.26
CA GLY A 413 -1.88 -15.69 10.06
C GLY A 413 -2.76 -14.73 10.87
N GLY A 414 -3.68 -14.06 10.22
CA GLY A 414 -4.72 -13.23 10.81
C GLY A 414 -6.11 -13.79 10.54
N VAL A 415 -7.10 -13.29 11.26
CA VAL A 415 -8.51 -13.70 11.13
C VAL A 415 -9.37 -12.47 10.91
N MET A 416 -10.28 -12.56 9.94
CA MET A 416 -11.32 -11.59 9.68
C MET A 416 -12.69 -12.25 9.88
N GLU A 417 -13.63 -11.56 10.53
CA GLU A 417 -15.02 -11.95 10.70
C GLU A 417 -15.93 -10.82 10.21
N THR A 418 -16.93 -11.15 9.41
CA THR A 418 -17.84 -10.17 8.80
C THR A 418 -19.18 -10.81 8.45
N GLN A 419 -20.18 -9.99 8.08
CA GLN A 419 -21.49 -10.45 7.62
C GLN A 419 -21.77 -9.96 6.21
N ASP A 420 -22.49 -10.78 5.43
CA ASP A 420 -23.00 -10.34 4.13
C ASP A 420 -24.39 -9.66 4.23
N ALA A 421 -24.91 -9.22 3.10
CA ALA A 421 -26.21 -8.55 3.02
C ALA A 421 -27.42 -9.41 3.43
N LEU A 422 -27.24 -10.72 3.60
CA LEU A 422 -28.27 -11.64 4.09
C LEU A 422 -28.10 -11.97 5.58
N GLY A 423 -27.11 -11.36 6.27
CA GLY A 423 -26.83 -11.60 7.68
C GLY A 423 -26.10 -12.91 7.96
N ARG A 424 -25.48 -13.55 6.94
CA ARG A 424 -24.69 -14.76 7.12
C ARG A 424 -23.31 -14.40 7.63
N ASP A 425 -22.82 -15.14 8.63
CA ASP A 425 -21.50 -14.94 9.22
C ASP A 425 -20.41 -15.52 8.33
N TRP A 426 -19.40 -14.71 8.03
CA TRP A 426 -18.24 -15.11 7.25
C TRP A 426 -16.97 -14.96 8.07
N ARG A 427 -16.10 -15.97 7.99
CA ARG A 427 -14.78 -15.95 8.59
C ARG A 427 -13.74 -16.29 7.54
N LEU A 428 -12.75 -15.41 7.38
CA LEU A 428 -11.54 -15.62 6.59
C LEU A 428 -10.36 -15.76 7.53
N GLU A 429 -9.55 -16.78 7.32
CA GLU A 429 -8.33 -17.01 8.08
C GLU A 429 -7.15 -17.13 7.11
N THR A 430 -6.18 -16.22 7.23
CA THR A 430 -4.91 -16.29 6.51
C THR A 430 -4.05 -17.38 7.12
N LYS A 431 -3.83 -18.48 6.41
CA LYS A 431 -3.07 -19.63 6.91
C LYS A 431 -1.57 -19.46 6.73
N SER A 432 -1.17 -18.88 5.61
CA SER A 432 0.21 -18.54 5.31
C SER A 432 0.25 -17.59 4.14
N GLY A 433 1.18 -16.67 4.20
CA GLY A 433 1.48 -15.79 3.08
C GLY A 433 2.96 -15.48 3.04
N PHE A 434 3.45 -15.23 1.84
CA PHE A 434 4.77 -14.69 1.64
C PHE A 434 4.75 -13.81 0.37
N CYS A 435 5.59 -12.78 0.38
CA CYS A 435 5.86 -11.98 -0.80
C CYS A 435 7.34 -12.00 -1.08
N HIS A 436 7.71 -12.21 -2.34
CA HIS A 436 9.06 -12.04 -2.82
C HIS A 436 9.17 -10.64 -3.43
N ALA A 437 10.06 -9.82 -2.89
CA ALA A 437 10.37 -8.50 -3.43
C ALA A 437 11.81 -8.50 -3.95
N ALA A 438 12.03 -7.92 -5.13
CA ALA A 438 13.36 -7.80 -5.73
C ALA A 438 13.53 -6.40 -6.30
N GLY A 439 14.66 -5.74 -5.99
CA GLY A 439 14.93 -4.38 -6.40
C GLY A 439 16.23 -4.27 -7.20
N PHE A 440 16.24 -3.32 -8.11
CA PHE A 440 17.43 -2.88 -8.85
C PHE A 440 17.47 -1.36 -8.89
N SER A 441 18.62 -0.79 -8.57
CA SER A 441 18.88 0.65 -8.70
C SER A 441 20.24 0.90 -9.32
N VAL A 442 20.29 1.96 -10.11
CA VAL A 442 21.53 2.57 -10.60
C VAL A 442 21.65 3.95 -9.98
N THR A 443 22.79 4.20 -9.34
CA THR A 443 23.13 5.49 -8.73
C THR A 443 24.35 6.07 -9.44
N TYR A 444 24.26 7.33 -9.85
CA TYR A 444 25.38 8.06 -10.44
C TYR A 444 25.69 9.33 -9.65
N ARG A 445 26.95 9.49 -9.25
CA ARG A 445 27.50 10.67 -8.59
C ARG A 445 28.38 11.43 -9.60
N PHE A 446 27.98 12.64 -9.93
CA PHE A 446 28.66 13.52 -10.91
C PHE A 446 29.92 14.15 -10.35
#